data_0b96b8e4f270f4943602694d1349f6fa
#
_entry.id   0b96b8e4f270f4943602694d1349f6fa
#
_cell.length_a   1.000
_cell.length_b   1.000
_cell.length_c   1.000
_cell.angle_alpha   90.00
_cell.angle_beta   90.00
_cell.angle_gamma   90.00
#
_symmetry.space_group_name_H-M   'P 1'
#
loop_
_entity.id
_entity.type
_entity.pdbx_description
1 polymer ?
#
loop_
_entity_poly.entity_id
_entity_poly.type
_entity_poly.pdbx_seq_one_letter_code
_entity_poly.pdbx_strand_id
1 'polypeptide(L)'
;MTRADASVRRSRVLLTSYFLGLGVVMAVWGARMPAVQHAAHLTTAGLSLVLLAAAVGMVAGLQAGGRLARPDRLPLLLIGGAVALGAALAVLGQCRTLTSLLAAAVTFGAAHGVLDVAANTAAVRCQNAASRPVMSSLHAAYSIGALGGAALAAATARTAHSALFMATGLALTATVLVAGPRTLALSGADQPKLPEPQGAGQGRAGGVWLLGALAAASLLGEGAAADWAAVHLHTLHATTALSATAFALYSMGMAIGRLTGDWLTTRFSAPAVVRTGAALAAGGLTTGVLVGSVLAALAGWAVFGLGLSSTVPSLITAAGRHGPRAVATVSVTGYLGLLAGPAVIGALACATTLPTALLLPALLAAALAALTRRALENTAP
;
A
#
# COMPACT_ATOMS: atom_id res chain seq x y z
N MET A 1 -20.05 21.60 17.55
CA MET A 1 -19.18 20.43 17.38
C MET A 1 -19.49 19.48 18.53
N THR A 2 -20.08 18.34 18.24
CA THR A 2 -20.46 17.35 19.26
C THR A 2 -19.20 16.62 19.80
N ARG A 3 -19.31 15.96 20.97
CA ARG A 3 -18.22 15.11 21.50
C ARG A 3 -17.83 14.01 20.49
N ALA A 4 -18.80 13.48 19.75
CA ALA A 4 -18.60 12.48 18.72
C ALA A 4 -17.76 13.03 17.54
N ASP A 5 -18.04 14.25 17.06
CA ASP A 5 -17.26 14.88 15.99
C ASP A 5 -15.80 15.10 16.39
N ALA A 6 -15.58 15.52 17.65
CA ALA A 6 -14.23 15.71 18.19
C ALA A 6 -13.45 14.38 18.29
N SER A 7 -14.12 13.28 18.66
CA SER A 7 -13.53 11.93 18.72
C SER A 7 -13.14 11.44 17.34
N VAL A 8 -14.02 11.53 16.35
CA VAL A 8 -13.76 11.14 14.95
C VAL A 8 -12.59 11.94 14.37
N ARG A 9 -12.57 13.27 14.57
CA ARG A 9 -11.47 14.11 14.10
C ARG A 9 -10.13 13.70 14.72
N ARG A 10 -10.11 13.40 16.03
CA ARG A 10 -8.91 12.92 16.74
C ARG A 10 -8.43 11.58 16.15
N SER A 11 -9.34 10.64 15.96
CA SER A 11 -9.03 9.33 15.36
C SER A 11 -8.43 9.49 13.96
N ARG A 12 -9.00 10.36 13.12
CA ARG A 12 -8.50 10.64 11.77
C ARG A 12 -7.07 11.21 11.80
N VAL A 13 -6.78 12.18 12.68
CA VAL A 13 -5.43 12.76 12.80
C VAL A 13 -4.41 11.72 13.23
N LEU A 14 -4.75 10.88 14.22
CA LEU A 14 -3.87 9.79 14.67
C LEU A 14 -3.60 8.77 13.55
N LEU A 15 -4.64 8.33 12.86
CA LEU A 15 -4.49 7.38 11.75
C LEU A 15 -3.68 7.98 10.61
N THR A 16 -3.88 9.27 10.28
CA THR A 16 -3.04 9.98 9.29
C THR A 16 -1.56 9.89 9.67
N SER A 17 -1.22 10.07 10.96
CA SER A 17 0.17 9.96 11.44
C SER A 17 0.72 8.54 11.32
N TYR A 18 -0.08 7.49 11.59
CA TYR A 18 0.33 6.10 11.40
C TYR A 18 0.59 5.76 9.93
N PHE A 19 -0.30 6.15 9.02
CA PHE A 19 -0.12 5.93 7.59
C PHE A 19 1.09 6.69 7.04
N LEU A 20 1.28 7.94 7.45
CA LEU A 20 2.43 8.75 7.06
C LEU A 20 3.74 8.13 7.56
N GLY A 21 3.81 7.75 8.85
CA GLY A 21 4.98 7.10 9.44
C GLY A 21 5.32 5.78 8.77
N LEU A 22 4.31 4.96 8.44
CA LEU A 22 4.47 3.72 7.70
C LEU A 22 5.10 3.97 6.32
N GLY A 23 4.60 4.99 5.60
CA GLY A 23 5.14 5.38 4.30
C GLY A 23 6.61 5.82 4.38
N VAL A 24 6.95 6.66 5.39
CA VAL A 24 8.35 7.10 5.61
C VAL A 24 9.28 5.91 5.83
N VAL A 25 8.91 4.99 6.73
CA VAL A 25 9.73 3.81 7.06
C VAL A 25 9.94 2.93 5.83
N MET A 26 8.88 2.65 5.08
CA MET A 26 8.97 1.79 3.90
C MET A 26 9.84 2.39 2.81
N ALA A 27 9.75 3.70 2.57
CA ALA A 27 10.57 4.37 1.58
C ALA A 27 12.05 4.47 2.00
N VAL A 28 12.33 4.76 3.28
CA VAL A 28 13.70 4.77 3.81
C VAL A 28 14.34 3.38 3.71
N TRP A 29 13.59 2.33 4.08
CA TRP A 29 14.06 0.94 3.96
C TRP A 29 14.37 0.60 2.50
N GLY A 30 13.44 0.78 1.58
CA GLY A 30 13.60 0.46 0.16
C GLY A 30 14.75 1.23 -0.50
N ALA A 31 14.83 2.54 -0.27
CA ALA A 31 15.86 3.40 -0.86
C ALA A 31 17.30 3.06 -0.41
N ARG A 32 17.45 2.39 0.73
CA ARG A 32 18.76 2.04 1.29
C ARG A 32 19.16 0.57 1.13
N MET A 33 18.36 -0.24 0.43
CA MET A 33 18.70 -1.64 0.18
C MET A 33 20.04 -1.84 -0.55
N PRO A 34 20.42 -1.01 -1.54
CA PRO A 34 21.76 -1.12 -2.14
C PRO A 34 22.91 -0.89 -1.12
N ALA A 35 22.72 0.03 -0.17
CA ALA A 35 23.72 0.28 0.88
C ALA A 35 23.80 -0.89 1.88
N VAL A 36 22.70 -1.52 2.22
CA VAL A 36 22.66 -2.75 3.04
C VAL A 36 23.35 -3.89 2.30
N GLN A 37 23.06 -4.09 1.01
CA GLN A 37 23.69 -5.10 0.16
C GLN A 37 25.22 -4.95 0.16
N HIS A 38 25.69 -3.73 -0.07
CA HIS A 38 27.13 -3.44 -0.09
C HIS A 38 27.79 -3.67 1.28
N ALA A 39 27.17 -3.17 2.36
CA ALA A 39 27.74 -3.27 3.71
C ALA A 39 27.78 -4.71 4.27
N ALA A 40 26.90 -5.59 3.80
CA ALA A 40 26.86 -7.00 4.20
C ALA A 40 27.50 -7.92 3.14
N HIS A 41 28.12 -7.36 2.10
CA HIS A 41 28.75 -8.09 0.98
C HIS A 41 27.82 -9.13 0.33
N LEU A 42 26.52 -8.79 0.20
CA LEU A 42 25.54 -9.71 -0.37
C LEU A 42 25.63 -9.77 -1.89
N THR A 43 25.49 -10.95 -2.43
CA THR A 43 25.16 -11.13 -3.86
C THR A 43 23.74 -10.63 -4.14
N THR A 44 23.40 -10.44 -5.40
CA THR A 44 22.02 -10.11 -5.82
C THR A 44 21.02 -11.17 -5.32
N ALA A 45 21.40 -12.45 -5.37
CA ALA A 45 20.60 -13.53 -4.82
C ALA A 45 20.41 -13.42 -3.31
N GLY A 46 21.47 -13.04 -2.56
CA GLY A 46 21.38 -12.81 -1.13
C GLY A 46 20.43 -11.66 -0.78
N LEU A 47 20.49 -10.54 -1.52
CA LEU A 47 19.56 -9.44 -1.36
C LEU A 47 18.10 -9.87 -1.66
N SER A 48 17.90 -10.63 -2.73
CA SER A 48 16.57 -11.16 -3.09
C SER A 48 15.98 -12.04 -1.98
N LEU A 49 16.81 -12.85 -1.30
CA LEU A 49 16.38 -13.64 -0.15
C LEU A 49 15.98 -12.74 1.03
N VAL A 50 16.67 -11.64 1.30
CA VAL A 50 16.30 -10.67 2.35
C VAL A 50 14.94 -10.03 2.03
N LEU A 51 14.71 -9.61 0.80
CA LEU A 51 13.43 -9.04 0.37
C LEU A 51 12.30 -10.08 0.46
N LEU A 52 12.56 -11.32 0.06
CA LEU A 52 11.60 -12.43 0.19
C LEU A 52 11.29 -12.73 1.67
N ALA A 53 12.29 -12.71 2.54
CA ALA A 53 12.12 -12.91 3.97
C ALA A 53 11.20 -11.82 4.57
N ALA A 54 11.39 -10.55 4.18
CA ALA A 54 10.49 -9.47 4.58
C ALA A 54 9.05 -9.71 4.06
N ALA A 55 8.88 -10.16 2.81
CA ALA A 55 7.57 -10.47 2.24
C ALA A 55 6.88 -11.62 2.99
N VAL A 56 7.60 -12.70 3.31
CA VAL A 56 7.08 -13.82 4.11
C VAL A 56 6.67 -13.35 5.51
N GLY A 57 7.52 -12.56 6.16
CA GLY A 57 7.20 -11.94 7.45
C GLY A 57 5.94 -11.09 7.36
N MET A 58 5.81 -10.26 6.33
CA MET A 58 4.64 -9.39 6.10
C MET A 58 3.35 -10.21 5.95
N VAL A 59 3.36 -11.28 5.15
CA VAL A 59 2.19 -12.17 5.00
C VAL A 59 1.80 -12.79 6.34
N ALA A 60 2.78 -13.27 7.11
CA ALA A 60 2.53 -13.81 8.45
C ALA A 60 1.96 -12.74 9.39
N GLY A 61 2.51 -11.52 9.37
CA GLY A 61 2.05 -10.39 10.15
C GLY A 61 0.62 -9.93 9.79
N LEU A 62 0.30 -9.86 8.49
CA LEU A 62 -1.06 -9.57 8.01
C LEU A 62 -2.08 -10.60 8.52
N GLN A 63 -1.75 -11.88 8.44
CA GLN A 63 -2.62 -12.96 8.93
C GLN A 63 -2.78 -12.93 10.46
N ALA A 64 -1.68 -12.74 11.19
CA ALA A 64 -1.72 -12.60 12.65
C ALA A 64 -2.52 -11.36 13.07
N GLY A 65 -2.25 -10.21 12.44
CA GLY A 65 -2.97 -8.96 12.66
C GLY A 65 -4.47 -9.12 12.42
N GLY A 66 -4.88 -9.77 11.31
CA GLY A 66 -6.29 -10.01 11.01
C GLY A 66 -7.02 -10.88 12.02
N ARG A 67 -6.30 -11.80 12.70
CA ARG A 67 -6.88 -12.62 13.79
C ARG A 67 -6.95 -11.87 15.12
N LEU A 68 -6.00 -10.96 15.35
CA LEU A 68 -5.84 -10.25 16.63
C LEU A 68 -6.59 -8.90 16.65
N ALA A 69 -6.94 -8.33 15.49
CA ALA A 69 -7.51 -6.99 15.35
C ALA A 69 -8.96 -6.91 15.84
N ARG A 70 -9.16 -7.20 17.13
CA ARG A 70 -10.42 -6.95 17.83
C ARG A 70 -10.52 -5.48 18.24
N PRO A 71 -11.73 -4.92 18.42
CA PRO A 71 -11.93 -3.52 18.78
C PRO A 71 -11.11 -3.06 20.00
N ASP A 72 -11.07 -3.91 21.04
CA ASP A 72 -10.36 -3.68 22.30
C ASP A 72 -8.84 -3.72 22.13
N ARG A 73 -8.33 -4.46 21.15
CA ARG A 73 -6.90 -4.67 20.90
C ARG A 73 -6.32 -3.76 19.82
N LEU A 74 -7.15 -3.11 18.99
CA LEU A 74 -6.69 -2.26 17.89
C LEU A 74 -5.69 -1.19 18.33
N PRO A 75 -5.89 -0.44 19.43
CA PRO A 75 -4.92 0.54 19.89
C PRO A 75 -3.57 -0.07 20.25
N LEU A 76 -3.57 -1.23 20.89
CA LEU A 76 -2.35 -1.96 21.24
C LEU A 76 -1.62 -2.47 20.02
N LEU A 77 -2.35 -2.97 19.00
CA LEU A 77 -1.77 -3.41 17.74
C LEU A 77 -1.18 -2.26 16.93
N LEU A 78 -1.80 -1.08 16.95
CA LEU A 78 -1.27 0.13 16.32
C LEU A 78 0.04 0.55 16.98
N ILE A 79 0.05 0.69 18.31
CA ILE A 79 1.24 1.09 19.07
C ILE A 79 2.32 0.02 18.96
N GLY A 80 2.00 -1.23 19.30
CA GLY A 80 2.94 -2.33 19.30
C GLY A 80 3.51 -2.64 17.93
N GLY A 81 2.68 -2.63 16.88
CA GLY A 81 3.09 -2.81 15.50
C GLY A 81 4.05 -1.72 15.02
N ALA A 82 3.76 -0.45 15.34
CA ALA A 82 4.62 0.67 14.94
C ALA A 82 5.95 0.70 15.72
N VAL A 83 5.92 0.41 17.01
CA VAL A 83 7.15 0.28 17.85
C VAL A 83 7.99 -0.89 17.36
N ALA A 84 7.38 -2.06 17.10
CA ALA A 84 8.08 -3.22 16.58
C ALA A 84 8.68 -2.94 15.18
N LEU A 85 7.96 -2.22 14.32
CA LEU A 85 8.45 -1.83 12.99
C LEU A 85 9.67 -0.89 13.09
N GLY A 86 9.59 0.12 13.97
CA GLY A 86 10.71 1.04 14.21
C GLY A 86 11.93 0.33 14.79
N ALA A 87 11.73 -0.55 15.77
CA ALA A 87 12.78 -1.35 16.38
C ALA A 87 13.42 -2.32 15.36
N ALA A 88 12.58 -3.00 14.56
CA ALA A 88 13.07 -3.92 13.53
C ALA A 88 13.88 -3.20 12.45
N LEU A 89 13.47 -2.00 12.02
CA LEU A 89 14.26 -1.17 11.11
C LEU A 89 15.63 -0.81 11.71
N ALA A 90 15.63 -0.37 12.97
CA ALA A 90 16.88 -0.01 13.66
C ALA A 90 17.84 -1.21 13.78
N VAL A 91 17.32 -2.39 14.14
CA VAL A 91 18.10 -3.64 14.22
C VAL A 91 18.63 -4.06 12.85
N LEU A 92 17.78 -4.02 11.81
CA LEU A 92 18.15 -4.36 10.43
C LEU A 92 19.33 -3.52 9.95
N GLY A 93 19.37 -2.24 10.31
CA GLY A 93 20.51 -1.36 10.00
C GLY A 93 21.85 -1.78 10.60
N GLN A 94 21.85 -2.58 11.68
CA GLN A 94 23.05 -3.07 12.33
C GLN A 94 23.51 -4.45 11.81
N CYS A 95 22.65 -5.16 11.07
CA CYS A 95 22.95 -6.50 10.55
C CYS A 95 24.03 -6.44 9.46
N ARG A 96 24.97 -7.39 9.50
CA ARG A 96 26.11 -7.47 8.56
C ARG A 96 26.26 -8.85 7.93
N THR A 97 25.44 -9.82 8.30
CA THR A 97 25.46 -11.18 7.74
C THR A 97 24.11 -11.51 7.11
N LEU A 98 24.10 -12.40 6.13
CA LEU A 98 22.85 -12.83 5.49
C LEU A 98 21.85 -13.38 6.53
N THR A 99 22.33 -14.22 7.46
CA THR A 99 21.45 -14.84 8.48
C THR A 99 20.81 -13.80 9.38
N SER A 100 21.58 -12.81 9.89
CA SER A 100 21.02 -11.74 10.72
C SER A 100 20.03 -10.86 9.94
N LEU A 101 20.34 -10.57 8.66
CA LEU A 101 19.45 -9.82 7.80
C LEU A 101 18.14 -10.57 7.50
N LEU A 102 18.19 -11.88 7.26
CA LEU A 102 16.99 -12.68 7.05
C LEU A 102 16.07 -12.66 8.28
N ALA A 103 16.62 -12.87 9.48
CA ALA A 103 15.85 -12.83 10.72
C ALA A 103 15.26 -11.43 10.98
N ALA A 104 16.06 -10.37 10.79
CA ALA A 104 15.59 -8.99 10.97
C ALA A 104 14.53 -8.61 9.90
N ALA A 105 14.69 -9.06 8.66
CA ALA A 105 13.73 -8.81 7.57
C ALA A 105 12.39 -9.51 7.80
N VAL A 106 12.37 -10.76 8.28
CA VAL A 106 11.13 -11.45 8.68
C VAL A 106 10.43 -10.65 9.79
N THR A 107 11.16 -10.20 10.79
CA THR A 107 10.62 -9.43 11.93
C THR A 107 10.08 -8.08 11.45
N PHE A 108 10.81 -7.37 10.57
CA PHE A 108 10.39 -6.11 9.98
C PHE A 108 9.11 -6.28 9.17
N GLY A 109 9.07 -7.30 8.31
CA GLY A 109 7.87 -7.61 7.53
C GLY A 109 6.67 -7.97 8.40
N ALA A 110 6.87 -8.79 9.44
CA ALA A 110 5.80 -9.18 10.35
C ALA A 110 5.22 -7.96 11.11
N ALA A 111 6.08 -7.07 11.61
CA ALA A 111 5.66 -5.84 12.25
C ALA A 111 4.90 -4.91 11.28
N HIS A 112 5.38 -4.79 10.03
CA HIS A 112 4.67 -4.07 8.96
C HIS A 112 3.28 -4.65 8.74
N GLY A 113 3.14 -5.95 8.53
CA GLY A 113 1.86 -6.60 8.28
C GLY A 113 0.85 -6.44 9.42
N VAL A 114 1.29 -6.56 10.67
CA VAL A 114 0.44 -6.32 11.85
C VAL A 114 -0.03 -4.88 11.88
N LEU A 115 0.86 -3.91 11.68
CA LEU A 115 0.53 -2.49 11.68
C LEU A 115 -0.42 -2.14 10.52
N ASP A 116 -0.17 -2.67 9.32
CA ASP A 116 -1.00 -2.42 8.13
C ASP A 116 -2.46 -2.85 8.36
N VAL A 117 -2.69 -4.09 8.83
CA VAL A 117 -4.05 -4.57 9.11
C VAL A 117 -4.69 -3.78 10.25
N ALA A 118 -3.95 -3.45 11.31
CA ALA A 118 -4.47 -2.65 12.41
C ALA A 118 -4.88 -1.25 11.95
N ALA A 119 -4.03 -0.58 11.16
CA ALA A 119 -4.30 0.76 10.63
C ALA A 119 -5.49 0.77 9.66
N ASN A 120 -5.54 -0.19 8.72
CA ASN A 120 -6.66 -0.31 7.78
C ASN A 120 -7.97 -0.66 8.50
N THR A 121 -7.96 -1.56 9.48
CA THR A 121 -9.15 -1.90 10.28
C THR A 121 -9.63 -0.70 11.09
N ALA A 122 -8.72 0.04 11.74
CA ALA A 122 -9.05 1.25 12.47
C ALA A 122 -9.57 2.36 11.54
N ALA A 123 -9.03 2.46 10.31
CA ALA A 123 -9.48 3.41 9.29
C ALA A 123 -10.93 3.12 8.85
N VAL A 124 -11.28 1.84 8.62
CA VAL A 124 -12.67 1.43 8.32
C VAL A 124 -13.61 1.83 9.46
N ARG A 125 -13.22 1.59 10.71
CA ARG A 125 -14.03 1.99 11.87
C ARG A 125 -14.19 3.52 11.96
N CYS A 126 -13.10 4.27 11.75
CA CYS A 126 -13.13 5.73 11.71
C CYS A 126 -14.05 6.25 10.60
N GLN A 127 -14.01 5.64 9.41
CA GLN A 127 -14.89 5.98 8.29
C GLN A 127 -16.36 5.72 8.61
N ASN A 128 -16.68 4.57 9.22
CA ASN A 128 -18.05 4.25 9.63
C ASN A 128 -18.56 5.23 10.69
N ALA A 129 -17.73 5.58 11.68
CA ALA A 129 -18.07 6.58 12.70
C ALA A 129 -18.24 7.99 12.11
N ALA A 130 -17.48 8.33 11.08
CA ALA A 130 -17.57 9.60 10.36
C ALA A 130 -18.78 9.69 9.42
N SER A 131 -19.39 8.54 9.05
CA SER A 131 -20.42 8.42 8.02
C SER A 131 -20.02 9.06 6.68
N ARG A 132 -18.72 9.08 6.39
CA ARG A 132 -18.13 9.66 5.16
C ARG A 132 -16.82 8.97 4.79
N PRO A 133 -16.46 8.92 3.49
CA PRO A 133 -15.19 8.37 3.06
C PRO A 133 -14.01 9.12 3.69
N VAL A 134 -13.00 8.36 4.18
CA VAL A 134 -11.72 8.89 4.69
C VAL A 134 -10.53 8.01 4.28
N MET A 135 -10.80 6.85 3.66
CA MET A 135 -9.77 5.86 3.37
C MET A 135 -8.76 6.36 2.34
N SER A 136 -9.21 7.04 1.28
CA SER A 136 -8.32 7.56 0.24
C SER A 136 -7.36 8.61 0.79
N SER A 137 -7.81 9.52 1.65
CA SER A 137 -6.95 10.53 2.29
C SER A 137 -5.93 9.91 3.26
N LEU A 138 -6.25 8.80 3.93
CA LEU A 138 -5.29 8.07 4.76
C LEU A 138 -4.21 7.38 3.90
N HIS A 139 -4.59 6.77 2.79
CA HIS A 139 -3.63 6.25 1.82
C HIS A 139 -2.82 7.35 1.11
N ALA A 140 -3.38 8.55 0.93
CA ALA A 140 -2.62 9.72 0.49
C ALA A 140 -1.54 10.11 1.51
N ALA A 141 -1.84 10.05 2.81
CA ALA A 141 -0.84 10.28 3.86
C ALA A 141 0.31 9.27 3.80
N TYR A 142 0.02 7.99 3.53
CA TYR A 142 1.06 6.99 3.25
C TYR A 142 1.94 7.41 2.06
N SER A 143 1.33 7.83 0.94
CA SER A 143 2.08 8.25 -0.25
C SER A 143 2.95 9.48 0.01
N ILE A 144 2.44 10.46 0.78
CA ILE A 144 3.19 11.65 1.21
C ILE A 144 4.35 11.24 2.13
N GLY A 145 4.09 10.32 3.05
CA GLY A 145 5.13 9.74 3.92
C GLY A 145 6.22 9.04 3.12
N ALA A 146 5.84 8.23 2.12
CA ALA A 146 6.79 7.55 1.25
C ALA A 146 7.63 8.53 0.44
N LEU A 147 7.03 9.59 -0.10
CA LEU A 147 7.76 10.65 -0.79
C LEU A 147 8.74 11.37 0.17
N GLY A 148 8.30 11.71 1.37
CA GLY A 148 9.14 12.32 2.41
C GLY A 148 10.29 11.41 2.84
N GLY A 149 10.04 10.11 3.01
CA GLY A 149 11.05 9.11 3.32
C GLY A 149 12.08 8.93 2.21
N ALA A 150 11.64 8.93 0.95
CA ALA A 150 12.54 8.87 -0.20
C ALA A 150 13.41 10.14 -0.29
N ALA A 151 12.81 11.32 -0.11
CA ALA A 151 13.54 12.59 -0.07
C ALA A 151 14.56 12.63 1.10
N LEU A 152 14.17 12.16 2.28
CA LEU A 152 15.08 12.02 3.43
C LEU A 152 16.25 11.08 3.10
N ALA A 153 15.97 9.92 2.51
CA ALA A 153 17.02 8.98 2.11
C ALA A 153 17.98 9.62 1.08
N ALA A 154 17.45 10.38 0.10
CA ALA A 154 18.27 11.08 -0.87
C ALA A 154 19.10 12.20 -0.23
N ALA A 155 18.50 13.05 0.61
CA ALA A 155 19.21 14.13 1.31
C ALA A 155 20.32 13.62 2.25
N THR A 156 20.14 12.42 2.81
CA THR A 156 21.12 11.75 3.68
C THR A 156 21.97 10.72 2.95
N ALA A 157 22.14 10.82 1.61
CA ALA A 157 22.84 9.81 0.81
C ALA A 157 24.27 9.49 1.32
N ARG A 158 24.93 10.46 1.92
CA ARG A 158 26.28 10.31 2.52
C ARG A 158 26.28 9.72 3.94
N THR A 159 25.12 9.67 4.60
CA THR A 159 24.99 9.10 5.95
C THR A 159 24.93 7.57 5.87
N ALA A 160 25.57 6.88 6.80
CA ALA A 160 25.50 5.44 6.89
C ALA A 160 24.04 4.97 7.02
N HIS A 161 23.66 3.92 6.27
CA HIS A 161 22.30 3.38 6.32
C HIS A 161 21.89 2.96 7.73
N SER A 162 22.83 2.46 8.54
CA SER A 162 22.59 2.08 9.94
C SER A 162 22.17 3.26 10.81
N ALA A 163 22.79 4.41 10.66
CA ALA A 163 22.44 5.62 11.39
C ALA A 163 21.05 6.15 10.95
N LEU A 164 20.78 6.16 9.64
CA LEU A 164 19.49 6.58 9.11
C LEU A 164 18.34 5.65 9.57
N PHE A 165 18.53 4.33 9.52
CA PHE A 165 17.56 3.35 9.98
C PHE A 165 17.30 3.48 11.48
N MET A 166 18.37 3.65 12.28
CA MET A 166 18.26 3.89 13.72
C MET A 166 17.46 5.17 14.00
N ALA A 167 17.85 6.29 13.38
CA ALA A 167 17.17 7.57 13.58
C ALA A 167 15.69 7.51 13.17
N THR A 168 15.38 6.91 12.02
CA THR A 168 14.02 6.75 11.53
C THR A 168 13.18 5.86 12.45
N GLY A 169 13.75 4.72 12.89
CA GLY A 169 13.10 3.79 13.81
C GLY A 169 12.82 4.42 15.17
N LEU A 170 13.80 5.15 15.73
CA LEU A 170 13.62 5.88 16.99
C LEU A 170 12.61 7.02 16.87
N ALA A 171 12.63 7.78 15.76
CA ALA A 171 11.67 8.86 15.52
C ALA A 171 10.23 8.32 15.43
N LEU A 172 10.00 7.22 14.70
CA LEU A 172 8.70 6.55 14.65
C LEU A 172 8.27 6.10 16.05
N THR A 173 9.14 5.39 16.77
CA THR A 173 8.86 4.88 18.11
C THR A 173 8.54 6.00 19.08
N ALA A 174 9.33 7.06 19.12
CA ALA A 174 9.09 8.23 19.99
C ALA A 174 7.76 8.90 19.66
N THR A 175 7.46 9.13 18.38
CA THR A 175 6.19 9.71 17.92
C THR A 175 5.00 8.89 18.38
N VAL A 176 5.08 7.56 18.22
CA VAL A 176 4.02 6.64 18.61
C VAL A 176 3.85 6.57 20.13
N LEU A 177 4.92 6.56 20.89
CA LEU A 177 4.84 6.57 22.37
C LEU A 177 4.23 7.88 22.89
N VAL A 178 4.58 9.03 22.32
CA VAL A 178 3.96 10.32 22.67
C VAL A 178 2.47 10.33 22.28
N ALA A 179 2.10 9.73 21.16
CA ALA A 179 0.70 9.59 20.73
C ALA A 179 -0.05 8.47 21.48
N GLY A 180 0.67 7.59 22.18
CA GLY A 180 0.14 6.36 22.81
C GLY A 180 -1.09 6.58 23.69
N PRO A 181 -1.09 7.52 24.67
CA PRO A 181 -2.28 7.79 25.50
C PRO A 181 -3.51 8.18 24.67
N ARG A 182 -3.30 8.97 23.60
CA ARG A 182 -4.37 9.36 22.69
C ARG A 182 -4.85 8.19 21.82
N THR A 183 -3.93 7.29 21.43
CA THR A 183 -4.26 6.08 20.69
C THR A 183 -5.03 5.09 21.55
N LEU A 184 -4.63 4.90 22.80
CA LEU A 184 -5.35 4.06 23.77
C LEU A 184 -6.77 4.56 24.05
N ALA A 185 -6.98 5.87 24.04
CA ALA A 185 -8.31 6.46 24.17
C ALA A 185 -9.26 6.17 23.00
N LEU A 186 -8.78 5.63 21.86
CA LEU A 186 -9.62 5.20 20.75
C LEU A 186 -10.44 3.93 21.05
N SER A 187 -10.08 3.17 22.08
CA SER A 187 -10.82 1.97 22.52
C SER A 187 -12.06 2.27 23.39
N GLY A 188 -12.29 3.54 23.74
CA GLY A 188 -13.42 3.94 24.60
C GLY A 188 -14.80 3.72 23.95
N ALA A 189 -15.82 3.62 24.80
CA ALA A 189 -17.19 3.16 24.53
C ALA A 189 -17.99 3.95 23.47
N ASP A 190 -17.44 5.02 22.90
CA ASP A 190 -18.12 5.91 21.95
C ASP A 190 -18.02 5.49 20.48
N GLN A 191 -17.37 4.34 20.18
CA GLN A 191 -17.32 3.87 18.80
C GLN A 191 -18.55 3.00 18.48
N PRO A 192 -19.29 3.29 17.41
CA PRO A 192 -20.41 2.46 16.99
C PRO A 192 -19.92 1.00 16.89
N LYS A 193 -20.64 0.07 17.55
CA LYS A 193 -20.42 -1.36 17.35
C LYS A 193 -20.55 -1.60 15.85
N LEU A 194 -19.48 -2.08 15.20
CA LEU A 194 -19.66 -2.65 13.87
C LEU A 194 -20.74 -3.73 14.01
N PRO A 195 -21.71 -3.82 13.10
CA PRO A 195 -22.66 -4.90 13.10
C PRO A 195 -21.86 -6.19 13.24
N GLU A 196 -22.20 -7.03 14.22
CA GLU A 196 -21.61 -8.36 14.32
C GLU A 196 -21.84 -9.05 12.97
N PRO A 197 -20.87 -9.79 12.44
CA PRO A 197 -21.03 -10.48 11.18
C PRO A 197 -22.25 -11.42 11.30
N GLN A 198 -23.41 -10.99 10.84
CA GLN A 198 -24.59 -11.82 10.83
C GLN A 198 -24.34 -12.95 9.84
N GLY A 199 -24.19 -14.16 10.38
CA GLY A 199 -24.16 -15.42 9.63
C GLY A 199 -22.98 -15.59 8.67
N ALA A 200 -22.04 -16.45 9.00
CA ALA A 200 -21.02 -16.96 8.09
C ALA A 200 -21.64 -17.89 7.04
N GLY A 201 -22.32 -17.32 6.03
CA GLY A 201 -22.81 -18.07 4.89
C GLY A 201 -21.75 -18.25 3.80
N GLN A 202 -21.71 -19.39 3.14
CA GLN A 202 -20.77 -19.74 2.06
C GLN A 202 -20.73 -18.72 0.89
N GLY A 203 -21.77 -17.92 0.66
CA GLY A 203 -21.80 -16.84 -0.33
C GLY A 203 -20.89 -15.64 0.00
N ARG A 204 -20.46 -15.44 1.26
CA ARG A 204 -19.58 -14.35 1.69
C ARG A 204 -18.11 -14.62 1.42
N ALA A 205 -17.66 -15.88 1.39
CA ALA A 205 -16.27 -16.23 1.11
C ALA A 205 -15.87 -15.83 -0.32
N GLY A 206 -16.74 -16.11 -1.32
CA GLY A 206 -16.50 -15.74 -2.71
C GLY A 206 -16.35 -14.23 -2.92
N GLY A 207 -17.10 -13.41 -2.17
CA GLY A 207 -16.99 -11.94 -2.23
C GLY A 207 -15.62 -11.43 -1.76
N VAL A 208 -15.09 -11.95 -0.66
CA VAL A 208 -13.76 -11.56 -0.13
C VAL A 208 -12.65 -11.96 -1.11
N TRP A 209 -12.73 -13.14 -1.72
CA TRP A 209 -11.75 -13.58 -2.72
C TRP A 209 -11.80 -12.72 -3.99
N LEU A 210 -12.98 -12.28 -4.42
CA LEU A 210 -13.09 -11.35 -5.54
C LEU A 210 -12.45 -10.00 -5.20
N LEU A 211 -12.71 -9.43 -4.00
CA LEU A 211 -12.04 -8.22 -3.52
C LEU A 211 -10.50 -8.41 -3.51
N GLY A 212 -10.03 -9.56 -3.04
CA GLY A 212 -8.61 -9.91 -3.03
C GLY A 212 -8.01 -10.00 -4.43
N ALA A 213 -8.70 -10.65 -5.37
CA ALA A 213 -8.24 -10.76 -6.76
C ALA A 213 -8.17 -9.38 -7.44
N LEU A 214 -9.15 -8.50 -7.19
CA LEU A 214 -9.13 -7.13 -7.71
C LEU A 214 -8.02 -6.29 -7.06
N ALA A 215 -7.73 -6.49 -5.76
CA ALA A 215 -6.59 -5.87 -5.10
C ALA A 215 -5.26 -6.35 -5.69
N ALA A 216 -5.14 -7.65 -5.95
CA ALA A 216 -3.97 -8.23 -6.61
C ALA A 216 -3.78 -7.65 -8.03
N ALA A 217 -4.84 -7.54 -8.82
CA ALA A 217 -4.79 -6.95 -10.15
C ALA A 217 -4.34 -5.48 -10.12
N SER A 218 -4.88 -4.68 -9.18
CA SER A 218 -4.49 -3.28 -9.00
C SER A 218 -3.03 -3.14 -8.59
N LEU A 219 -2.61 -3.89 -7.57
CA LEU A 219 -1.25 -3.81 -7.02
C LEU A 219 -0.19 -4.46 -7.94
N LEU A 220 -0.57 -5.44 -8.78
CA LEU A 220 0.30 -5.92 -9.85
C LEU A 220 0.61 -4.78 -10.84
N GLY A 221 -0.38 -3.98 -11.20
CA GLY A 221 -0.19 -2.78 -12.02
C GLY A 221 0.73 -1.75 -11.36
N GLU A 222 0.63 -1.55 -10.03
CA GLU A 222 1.52 -0.68 -9.27
C GLU A 222 2.97 -1.20 -9.29
N GLY A 223 3.18 -2.51 -9.08
CA GLY A 223 4.48 -3.14 -9.19
C GLY A 223 5.07 -3.06 -10.61
N ALA A 224 4.22 -3.26 -11.62
CA ALA A 224 4.63 -3.09 -13.02
C ALA A 224 5.06 -1.64 -13.30
N ALA A 225 4.35 -0.64 -12.78
CA ALA A 225 4.73 0.76 -12.94
C ALA A 225 6.07 1.08 -12.27
N ALA A 226 6.31 0.54 -11.07
CA ALA A 226 7.53 0.80 -10.32
C ALA A 226 8.78 0.32 -11.07
N ASP A 227 8.73 -0.85 -11.70
CA ASP A 227 9.91 -1.47 -12.30
C ASP A 227 9.99 -1.27 -13.82
N TRP A 228 8.86 -1.17 -14.52
CA TRP A 228 8.83 -1.19 -15.97
C TRP A 228 8.49 0.14 -16.64
N ALA A 229 7.97 1.16 -15.92
CA ALA A 229 7.61 2.43 -16.55
C ALA A 229 8.84 3.14 -17.16
N ALA A 230 9.95 3.20 -16.43
CA ALA A 230 11.19 3.79 -16.93
C ALA A 230 11.80 2.96 -18.08
N VAL A 231 11.77 1.63 -17.96
CA VAL A 231 12.26 0.71 -19.00
C VAL A 231 11.44 0.87 -20.28
N HIS A 232 10.12 0.99 -20.19
CA HIS A 232 9.24 1.24 -21.34
C HIS A 232 9.65 2.50 -22.09
N LEU A 233 9.87 3.62 -21.39
CA LEU A 233 10.31 4.84 -22.07
C LEU A 233 11.69 4.70 -22.70
N HIS A 234 12.58 3.95 -22.06
CA HIS A 234 13.90 3.69 -22.63
C HIS A 234 13.81 2.91 -23.94
N THR A 235 12.85 1.97 -24.09
CA THR A 235 12.61 1.27 -25.39
C THR A 235 12.10 2.22 -26.47
N LEU A 236 11.55 3.37 -26.11
CA LEU A 236 11.13 4.44 -27.02
C LEU A 236 12.27 5.46 -27.30
N HIS A 237 13.52 5.11 -26.97
CA HIS A 237 14.70 5.96 -27.12
C HIS A 237 14.66 7.27 -26.32
N ALA A 238 13.87 7.33 -25.24
CA ALA A 238 13.89 8.46 -24.33
C ALA A 238 15.23 8.54 -23.57
N THR A 239 15.67 9.75 -23.23
CA THR A 239 16.86 9.94 -22.38
C THR A 239 16.64 9.31 -20.98
N THR A 240 17.71 8.96 -20.28
CA THR A 240 17.62 8.38 -18.92
C THR A 240 16.83 9.29 -17.97
N ALA A 241 17.05 10.61 -18.03
CA ALA A 241 16.32 11.57 -17.21
C ALA A 241 14.81 11.55 -17.51
N LEU A 242 14.43 11.52 -18.81
CA LEU A 242 13.03 11.49 -19.22
C LEU A 242 12.38 10.13 -18.89
N SER A 243 13.12 9.03 -19.01
CA SER A 243 12.65 7.69 -18.62
C SER A 243 12.30 7.63 -17.13
N ALA A 244 13.12 8.22 -16.26
CA ALA A 244 12.87 8.27 -14.83
C ALA A 244 11.59 9.05 -14.47
N THR A 245 11.15 9.99 -15.30
CA THR A 245 9.91 10.77 -15.05
C THR A 245 8.63 9.93 -15.19
N ALA A 246 8.67 8.79 -15.89
CA ALA A 246 7.48 7.95 -16.09
C ALA A 246 6.88 7.44 -14.77
N PHE A 247 7.72 6.88 -13.90
CA PHE A 247 7.26 6.43 -12.58
C PHE A 247 6.89 7.61 -11.67
N ALA A 248 7.58 8.76 -11.80
CA ALA A 248 7.23 9.97 -11.06
C ALA A 248 5.83 10.48 -11.45
N LEU A 249 5.50 10.49 -12.74
CA LEU A 249 4.17 10.90 -13.24
C LEU A 249 3.08 9.89 -12.83
N TYR A 250 3.36 8.58 -12.88
CA TYR A 250 2.48 7.56 -12.31
C TYR A 250 2.19 7.82 -10.83
N SER A 251 3.25 8.04 -10.03
CA SER A 251 3.15 8.29 -8.59
C SER A 251 2.42 9.60 -8.27
N MET A 252 2.63 10.63 -9.08
CA MET A 252 1.91 11.91 -8.99
C MET A 252 0.42 11.73 -9.28
N GLY A 253 0.07 11.02 -10.37
CA GLY A 253 -1.31 10.68 -10.68
C GLY A 253 -1.99 9.92 -9.53
N MET A 254 -1.30 8.91 -8.98
CA MET A 254 -1.74 8.16 -7.82
C MET A 254 -1.99 9.06 -6.60
N ALA A 255 -1.07 9.98 -6.29
CA ALA A 255 -1.20 10.90 -5.16
C ALA A 255 -2.39 11.87 -5.35
N ILE A 256 -2.53 12.47 -6.54
CA ILE A 256 -3.64 13.36 -6.88
C ILE A 256 -4.97 12.63 -6.70
N GLY A 257 -5.09 11.43 -7.26
CA GLY A 257 -6.31 10.64 -7.17
C GLY A 257 -6.64 10.21 -5.74
N ARG A 258 -5.65 9.89 -4.90
CA ARG A 258 -5.85 9.60 -3.47
C ARG A 258 -6.28 10.83 -2.68
N LEU A 259 -5.73 12.00 -2.96
CA LEU A 259 -6.12 13.26 -2.30
C LEU A 259 -7.56 13.67 -2.63
N THR A 260 -8.00 13.45 -3.85
CA THR A 260 -9.35 13.79 -4.31
C THR A 260 -10.36 12.66 -4.11
N GLY A 261 -9.90 11.43 -3.84
CA GLY A 261 -10.69 10.20 -3.84
C GLY A 261 -11.85 10.20 -2.83
N ASP A 262 -11.66 10.73 -1.63
CA ASP A 262 -12.71 10.79 -0.63
C ASP A 262 -13.85 11.73 -1.09
N TRP A 263 -13.52 12.87 -1.69
CA TRP A 263 -14.51 13.80 -2.26
C TRP A 263 -15.25 13.17 -3.44
N LEU A 264 -14.52 12.55 -4.38
CA LEU A 264 -15.10 11.85 -5.52
C LEU A 264 -16.06 10.74 -5.07
N THR A 265 -15.64 9.94 -4.09
CA THR A 265 -16.45 8.84 -3.55
C THR A 265 -17.71 9.35 -2.85
N THR A 266 -17.63 10.50 -2.19
CA THR A 266 -18.81 11.15 -1.59
C THR A 266 -19.77 11.64 -2.66
N ARG A 267 -19.26 12.16 -3.78
CA ARG A 267 -20.07 12.76 -4.86
C ARG A 267 -20.69 11.73 -5.81
N PHE A 268 -19.97 10.64 -6.11
CA PHE A 268 -20.30 9.71 -7.18
C PHE A 268 -20.41 8.24 -6.76
N SER A 269 -20.23 7.90 -5.50
CA SER A 269 -20.11 6.55 -4.95
C SER A 269 -18.79 5.81 -5.29
N ALA A 270 -18.39 4.88 -4.39
CA ALA A 270 -17.17 4.12 -4.56
C ALA A 270 -17.16 3.22 -5.82
N PRO A 271 -18.25 2.48 -6.15
CA PRO A 271 -18.29 1.69 -7.39
C PRO A 271 -18.12 2.53 -8.65
N ALA A 272 -18.73 3.72 -8.71
CA ALA A 272 -18.59 4.62 -9.86
C ALA A 272 -17.17 5.14 -10.01
N VAL A 273 -16.57 5.62 -8.91
CA VAL A 273 -15.20 6.16 -8.91
C VAL A 273 -14.17 5.10 -9.31
N VAL A 274 -14.24 3.91 -8.71
CA VAL A 274 -13.31 2.82 -9.03
C VAL A 274 -13.50 2.33 -10.47
N ARG A 275 -14.74 2.17 -10.92
CA ARG A 275 -15.02 1.72 -12.29
C ARG A 275 -14.51 2.70 -13.35
N THR A 276 -14.82 4.00 -13.21
CA THR A 276 -14.38 5.01 -14.15
C THR A 276 -12.87 5.21 -14.09
N GLY A 277 -12.29 5.21 -12.89
CA GLY A 277 -10.85 5.28 -12.70
C GLY A 277 -10.13 4.10 -13.37
N ALA A 278 -10.59 2.87 -13.14
CA ALA A 278 -10.01 1.68 -13.74
C ALA A 278 -10.15 1.66 -15.27
N ALA A 279 -11.27 2.14 -15.82
CA ALA A 279 -11.44 2.28 -17.26
C ALA A 279 -10.48 3.33 -17.86
N LEU A 280 -10.29 4.47 -17.18
CA LEU A 280 -9.29 5.47 -17.55
C LEU A 280 -7.87 4.90 -17.48
N ALA A 281 -7.55 4.15 -16.44
CA ALA A 281 -6.27 3.47 -16.30
C ALA A 281 -6.01 2.50 -17.47
N ALA A 282 -6.98 1.65 -17.78
CA ALA A 282 -6.89 0.71 -18.89
C ALA A 282 -6.67 1.43 -20.22
N GLY A 283 -7.51 2.42 -20.55
CA GLY A 283 -7.40 3.18 -21.80
C GLY A 283 -6.11 3.99 -21.88
N GLY A 284 -5.74 4.66 -20.79
CA GLY A 284 -4.53 5.48 -20.72
C GLY A 284 -3.26 4.65 -20.94
N LEU A 285 -3.10 3.53 -20.24
CA LEU A 285 -1.93 2.68 -20.41
C LEU A 285 -1.92 2.01 -21.78
N THR A 286 -3.07 1.50 -22.26
CA THR A 286 -3.18 0.92 -23.62
C THR A 286 -2.74 1.92 -24.68
N THR A 287 -3.25 3.16 -24.63
CA THR A 287 -2.86 4.23 -25.56
C THR A 287 -1.38 4.56 -25.43
N GLY A 288 -0.87 4.70 -24.20
CA GLY A 288 0.55 4.97 -23.93
C GLY A 288 1.49 3.93 -24.50
N VAL A 289 1.06 2.66 -24.51
CA VAL A 289 1.84 1.52 -25.05
C VAL A 289 1.72 1.45 -26.58
N LEU A 290 0.50 1.58 -27.15
CA LEU A 290 0.26 1.30 -28.57
C LEU A 290 0.65 2.46 -29.50
N VAL A 291 0.59 3.72 -29.04
CA VAL A 291 0.96 4.89 -29.86
C VAL A 291 2.46 4.96 -30.12
N GLY A 292 3.30 4.33 -29.29
CA GLY A 292 4.74 4.23 -29.51
C GLY A 292 5.49 5.57 -29.43
N SER A 293 4.93 6.60 -28.75
CA SER A 293 5.58 7.89 -28.54
C SER A 293 5.86 8.13 -27.06
N VAL A 294 6.98 8.81 -26.77
CA VAL A 294 7.39 9.15 -25.41
C VAL A 294 6.32 9.94 -24.67
N LEU A 295 5.69 10.92 -25.34
CA LEU A 295 4.64 11.75 -24.73
C LEU A 295 3.40 10.93 -24.39
N ALA A 296 2.95 10.04 -25.30
CA ALA A 296 1.82 9.17 -25.06
C ALA A 296 2.11 8.19 -23.89
N ALA A 297 3.33 7.65 -23.80
CA ALA A 297 3.74 6.78 -22.74
C ALA A 297 3.74 7.50 -21.38
N LEU A 298 4.29 8.71 -21.29
CA LEU A 298 4.27 9.54 -20.08
C LEU A 298 2.84 9.84 -19.61
N ALA A 299 1.98 10.30 -20.54
CA ALA A 299 0.57 10.55 -20.25
C ALA A 299 -0.16 9.27 -19.83
N GLY A 300 0.11 8.14 -20.51
CA GLY A 300 -0.46 6.85 -20.21
C GLY A 300 -0.14 6.39 -18.78
N TRP A 301 1.10 6.50 -18.35
CA TRP A 301 1.50 6.17 -16.97
C TRP A 301 0.88 7.11 -15.94
N ALA A 302 0.82 8.42 -16.22
CA ALA A 302 0.15 9.37 -15.32
C ALA A 302 -1.33 9.04 -15.13
N VAL A 303 -2.05 8.78 -16.24
CA VAL A 303 -3.47 8.40 -16.21
C VAL A 303 -3.68 7.05 -15.56
N PHE A 304 -2.76 6.09 -15.75
CA PHE A 304 -2.80 4.77 -15.11
C PHE A 304 -2.73 4.90 -13.59
N GLY A 305 -1.79 5.69 -13.06
CA GLY A 305 -1.68 5.95 -11.61
C GLY A 305 -2.91 6.67 -11.06
N LEU A 306 -3.38 7.73 -11.74
CA LEU A 306 -4.58 8.46 -11.35
C LEU A 306 -5.81 7.53 -11.28
N GLY A 307 -5.98 6.70 -12.31
CA GLY A 307 -7.14 5.83 -12.43
C GLY A 307 -7.19 4.70 -11.40
N LEU A 308 -6.05 4.13 -11.00
CA LEU A 308 -6.00 3.07 -9.98
C LEU A 308 -6.04 3.59 -8.53
N SER A 309 -5.85 4.88 -8.33
CA SER A 309 -5.61 5.50 -7.01
C SER A 309 -6.65 5.17 -5.93
N SER A 310 -7.93 5.13 -6.29
CA SER A 310 -9.04 4.88 -5.35
C SER A 310 -9.41 3.40 -5.22
N THR A 311 -8.78 2.50 -5.98
CA THR A 311 -9.12 1.08 -6.03
C THR A 311 -8.84 0.41 -4.69
N VAL A 312 -7.58 0.39 -4.24
CA VAL A 312 -7.20 -0.28 -2.99
C VAL A 312 -7.94 0.30 -1.78
N PRO A 313 -8.04 1.64 -1.58
CA PRO A 313 -8.83 2.22 -0.50
C PRO A 313 -10.29 1.73 -0.47
N SER A 314 -10.92 1.64 -1.64
CA SER A 314 -12.33 1.18 -1.75
C SER A 314 -12.48 -0.31 -1.47
N LEU A 315 -11.54 -1.15 -1.95
CA LEU A 315 -11.55 -2.60 -1.70
C LEU A 315 -11.29 -2.93 -0.23
N ILE A 316 -10.38 -2.23 0.44
CA ILE A 316 -10.13 -2.36 1.88
C ILE A 316 -11.38 -1.93 2.68
N THR A 317 -12.03 -0.83 2.29
CA THR A 317 -13.29 -0.40 2.91
C THR A 317 -14.36 -1.49 2.78
N ALA A 318 -14.53 -2.08 1.61
CA ALA A 318 -15.48 -3.17 1.37
C ALA A 318 -15.11 -4.43 2.18
N ALA A 319 -13.83 -4.81 2.21
CA ALA A 319 -13.33 -5.93 3.02
C ALA A 319 -13.59 -5.71 4.53
N GLY A 320 -13.47 -4.48 5.01
CA GLY A 320 -13.72 -4.13 6.40
C GLY A 320 -15.14 -4.43 6.89
N ARG A 321 -16.13 -4.47 6.00
CA ARG A 321 -17.50 -4.90 6.33
C ARG A 321 -17.59 -6.38 6.71
N HIS A 322 -16.64 -7.18 6.24
CA HIS A 322 -16.49 -8.61 6.57
C HIS A 322 -15.52 -8.86 7.74
N GLY A 323 -15.00 -7.79 8.34
CA GLY A 323 -14.14 -7.84 9.50
C GLY A 323 -12.63 -7.87 9.19
N PRO A 324 -11.78 -7.85 10.25
CA PRO A 324 -10.35 -7.70 10.11
C PRO A 324 -9.65 -8.83 9.33
N ARG A 325 -10.18 -10.06 9.41
CA ARG A 325 -9.65 -11.20 8.64
C ARG A 325 -9.81 -11.00 7.14
N ALA A 326 -10.93 -10.41 6.71
CA ALA A 326 -11.15 -10.10 5.30
C ALA A 326 -10.22 -8.97 4.84
N VAL A 327 -9.99 -7.94 5.66
CA VAL A 327 -8.96 -6.91 5.40
C VAL A 327 -7.61 -7.57 5.21
N ALA A 328 -7.20 -8.45 6.12
CA ALA A 328 -5.93 -9.18 6.03
C ALA A 328 -5.84 -10.03 4.74
N THR A 329 -6.91 -10.74 4.38
CA THR A 329 -6.93 -11.56 3.16
C THR A 329 -6.78 -10.70 1.90
N VAL A 330 -7.51 -9.59 1.81
CA VAL A 330 -7.42 -8.65 0.69
C VAL A 330 -6.05 -7.98 0.62
N SER A 331 -5.47 -7.60 1.76
CA SER A 331 -4.10 -7.06 1.81
C SER A 331 -3.07 -8.10 1.36
N VAL A 332 -3.13 -9.34 1.86
CA VAL A 332 -2.19 -10.42 1.45
C VAL A 332 -2.26 -10.67 -0.06
N THR A 333 -3.47 -10.85 -0.61
CA THR A 333 -3.62 -11.10 -2.05
C THR A 333 -3.15 -9.90 -2.87
N GLY A 334 -3.42 -8.67 -2.39
CA GLY A 334 -2.94 -7.45 -3.00
C GLY A 334 -1.41 -7.37 -3.05
N TYR A 335 -0.74 -7.59 -1.92
CA TYR A 335 0.73 -7.59 -1.85
C TYR A 335 1.37 -8.72 -2.66
N LEU A 336 0.73 -9.90 -2.75
CA LEU A 336 1.18 -10.95 -3.66
C LEU A 336 1.11 -10.48 -5.13
N GLY A 337 0.09 -9.72 -5.50
CA GLY A 337 0.00 -9.09 -6.83
C GLY A 337 1.14 -8.09 -7.06
N LEU A 338 1.42 -7.21 -6.08
CA LEU A 338 2.53 -6.25 -6.15
C LEU A 338 3.87 -6.94 -6.39
N LEU A 339 4.16 -7.98 -5.63
CA LEU A 339 5.41 -8.74 -5.73
C LEU A 339 5.51 -9.57 -7.01
N ALA A 340 4.39 -10.08 -7.51
CA ALA A 340 4.34 -10.85 -8.74
C ALA A 340 4.48 -9.97 -10.00
N GLY A 341 4.06 -8.70 -9.93
CA GLY A 341 4.02 -7.79 -11.07
C GLY A 341 5.30 -7.75 -11.89
N PRO A 342 6.45 -7.39 -11.28
CA PRO A 342 7.72 -7.32 -11.99
C PRO A 342 8.12 -8.63 -12.68
N ALA A 343 7.96 -9.75 -11.97
CA ALA A 343 8.34 -11.07 -12.48
C ALA A 343 7.43 -11.53 -13.62
N VAL A 344 6.12 -11.33 -13.51
CA VAL A 344 5.14 -11.72 -14.54
C VAL A 344 5.34 -10.88 -15.80
N ILE A 345 5.50 -9.57 -15.66
CA ILE A 345 5.78 -8.67 -16.81
C ILE A 345 7.11 -9.05 -17.46
N GLY A 346 8.17 -9.31 -16.67
CA GLY A 346 9.46 -9.72 -17.18
C GLY A 346 9.39 -11.04 -17.97
N ALA A 347 8.72 -12.06 -17.44
CA ALA A 347 8.53 -13.34 -18.12
C ALA A 347 7.75 -13.18 -19.43
N LEU A 348 6.67 -12.40 -19.43
CA LEU A 348 5.90 -12.12 -20.65
C LEU A 348 6.72 -11.31 -21.67
N ALA A 349 7.52 -10.35 -21.22
CA ALA A 349 8.38 -9.55 -22.08
C ALA A 349 9.47 -10.39 -22.76
N CYS A 350 10.02 -11.40 -22.05
CA CYS A 350 10.96 -12.37 -22.63
C CYS A 350 10.29 -13.28 -23.68
N ALA A 351 9.03 -13.65 -23.47
CA ALA A 351 8.29 -14.51 -24.40
C ALA A 351 7.70 -13.74 -25.59
N THR A 352 7.54 -12.41 -25.47
CA THR A 352 6.91 -11.55 -26.48
C THR A 352 7.75 -10.28 -26.71
N THR A 353 7.23 -9.14 -26.28
CA THR A 353 7.93 -7.85 -26.22
C THR A 353 7.49 -7.10 -24.97
N LEU A 354 8.27 -6.13 -24.49
CA LEU A 354 7.87 -5.32 -23.34
C LEU A 354 6.55 -4.56 -23.57
N PRO A 355 6.32 -3.88 -24.72
CA PRO A 355 5.02 -3.26 -24.98
C PRO A 355 3.85 -4.26 -24.90
N THR A 356 3.99 -5.44 -25.45
CA THR A 356 2.94 -6.49 -25.38
C THR A 356 2.70 -6.93 -23.94
N ALA A 357 3.76 -7.14 -23.16
CA ALA A 357 3.66 -7.52 -21.74
C ALA A 357 2.95 -6.45 -20.90
N LEU A 358 3.17 -5.17 -21.20
CA LEU A 358 2.54 -4.04 -20.52
C LEU A 358 1.03 -3.88 -20.83
N LEU A 359 0.50 -4.60 -21.80
CA LEU A 359 -0.96 -4.70 -21.97
C LEU A 359 -1.62 -5.54 -20.87
N LEU A 360 -0.88 -6.42 -20.15
CA LEU A 360 -1.46 -7.18 -19.05
C LEU A 360 -2.00 -6.29 -17.94
N PRO A 361 -1.25 -5.33 -17.33
CA PRO A 361 -1.82 -4.42 -16.35
C PRO A 361 -2.97 -3.56 -16.90
N ALA A 362 -2.97 -3.21 -18.17
CA ALA A 362 -4.10 -2.52 -18.81
C ALA A 362 -5.35 -3.42 -18.88
N LEU A 363 -5.20 -4.69 -19.27
CA LEU A 363 -6.29 -5.68 -19.29
C LEU A 363 -6.82 -5.96 -17.87
N LEU A 364 -5.94 -6.05 -16.88
CA LEU A 364 -6.33 -6.19 -15.47
C LEU A 364 -7.13 -4.98 -14.98
N ALA A 365 -6.74 -3.77 -15.37
CA ALA A 365 -7.51 -2.56 -15.09
C ALA A 365 -8.88 -2.57 -15.78
N ALA A 366 -8.98 -3.04 -17.02
CA ALA A 366 -10.25 -3.22 -17.72
C ALA A 366 -11.15 -4.27 -17.02
N ALA A 367 -10.59 -5.40 -16.60
CA ALA A 367 -11.31 -6.42 -15.83
C ALA A 367 -11.78 -5.85 -14.47
N LEU A 368 -10.95 -5.03 -13.82
CA LEU A 368 -11.28 -4.31 -12.61
C LEU A 368 -12.48 -3.39 -12.84
N ALA A 369 -12.49 -2.59 -13.92
CA ALA A 369 -13.62 -1.75 -14.30
C ALA A 369 -14.92 -2.56 -14.52
N ALA A 370 -14.82 -3.73 -15.14
CA ALA A 370 -15.96 -4.60 -15.41
C ALA A 370 -16.53 -5.26 -14.13
N LEU A 371 -15.67 -5.69 -13.21
CA LEU A 371 -16.05 -6.50 -12.05
C LEU A 371 -16.31 -5.68 -10.78
N THR A 372 -15.88 -4.40 -10.74
CA THR A 372 -16.02 -3.54 -9.56
C THR A 372 -17.46 -3.47 -9.04
N ARG A 373 -18.43 -3.36 -9.96
CA ARG A 373 -19.84 -3.28 -9.57
C ARG A 373 -20.26 -4.49 -8.76
N ARG A 374 -19.96 -5.70 -9.24
CA ARG A 374 -20.27 -6.95 -8.53
C ARG A 374 -19.54 -7.03 -7.19
N ALA A 375 -18.28 -6.58 -7.13
CA ALA A 375 -17.47 -6.65 -5.93
C ALA A 375 -17.92 -5.68 -4.83
N LEU A 376 -18.32 -4.46 -5.19
CA LEU A 376 -18.62 -3.39 -4.23
C LEU A 376 -20.13 -3.24 -3.93
N GLU A 377 -21.04 -3.62 -4.86
CA GLU A 377 -22.48 -3.57 -4.64
C GLU A 377 -23.00 -4.81 -3.92
N ASN A 378 -22.47 -6.02 -4.19
CA ASN A 378 -22.84 -7.23 -3.44
C ASN A 378 -22.37 -7.22 -1.98
N THR A 379 -21.64 -6.19 -1.57
CA THR A 379 -21.29 -5.91 -0.18
C THR A 379 -22.16 -4.83 0.45
N ALA A 380 -23.18 -4.31 -0.26
CA ALA A 380 -24.21 -3.45 0.33
C ALA A 380 -25.10 -4.28 1.26
N PRO A 381 -25.55 -3.73 2.40
CA PRO A 381 -26.40 -4.43 3.35
C PRO A 381 -27.75 -4.78 2.75
#